data_be6791dfb7ce7f8f58b9697f0a0f25ce
#
_entry.id   be6791dfb7ce7f8f58b9697f0a0f25ce
#
_cell.length_a   1.000
_cell.length_b   1.000
_cell.length_c   1.000
_cell.angle_alpha   90.00
_cell.angle_beta   90.00
_cell.angle_gamma   90.00
#
_symmetry.space_group_name_H-M   'P 1'
#
loop_
_entity.id
_entity.type
_entity.pdbx_description
1 polymer ?
#
loop_
_entity_poly.entity_id
_entity_poly.type
_entity_poly.pdbx_seq_one_letter_code
_entity_poly.pdbx_strand_id
1 'polypeptide(L)'
;VIAQFFPRMAVYNDVEGWQNHQFWGNGEFALPFGDYEVNITVPADHILDGTGVLQNRKEVYSKEMMARYEKAKKSYDKPVIIVSQEEAEAAEKGFSDKTKTWKLKAENVRDFGFATSRKFIWDMQAVKLGNRDVMAVSMYPKEGNPLWEEYSTKAVAHTLKSYSSHTFDYPYPKAISVHAKRQGMEYPMICWNYGRPNKDGSYSDRTKYGMISVIIHEVGHNFFPMIVNSDERQWGWMDEGLDTFMQYMAEQEFGEAYPEAIAPNAKYPSRRGDPAKIVPYMSGDQSTIAPIMSNPENVFQLGPNAYGKPATALNILRETVMGRELFDHAFKTYSHRWKFKHPTPEDFFRTMEDASAVDLDWYWRGWFYTTDYVDMAVKDIKKYYVSDQPNKKMKAYLAERGIPESNLPPMVYLEEYDDAGMVSPELKNNLPSETSKTLKEFMMDNMTAAETAAIKEPKYFYEVTYNSPGGLPMPLIVEYTYADGSVKNVTYPPEIWRKNSKEVSMVISSTSELKGIQIDPKMETADIDTTNNSWPKKEQESDFDKMKEGIKGE
;
A
#
# COMPACT_ATOMS: atom_id res chain seq x y z
N VAL A 1 -0.59 -22.87 -21.21
CA VAL A 1 -1.30 -22.73 -19.91
C VAL A 1 -2.38 -23.80 -19.86
N ILE A 2 -2.37 -24.61 -18.82
CA ILE A 2 -3.38 -25.63 -18.58
C ILE A 2 -3.79 -25.51 -17.10
N ALA A 3 -4.95 -24.91 -16.91
CA ALA A 3 -5.58 -24.63 -15.63
C ALA A 3 -7.08 -24.89 -15.75
N GLN A 4 -7.80 -25.01 -14.67
CA GLN A 4 -9.26 -25.24 -14.65
C GLN A 4 -9.70 -26.45 -15.53
N PHE A 5 -8.86 -27.47 -15.60
CA PHE A 5 -9.07 -28.62 -16.52
C PHE A 5 -9.82 -29.81 -15.87
N PHE A 6 -10.20 -29.68 -14.63
CA PHE A 6 -10.94 -30.70 -13.86
C PHE A 6 -11.98 -30.02 -12.97
N PRO A 7 -13.06 -30.72 -12.59
CA PRO A 7 -14.03 -30.23 -11.62
C PRO A 7 -13.39 -30.14 -10.23
N ARG A 8 -13.45 -28.94 -9.62
CA ARG A 8 -12.87 -28.66 -8.31
C ARG A 8 -13.96 -28.71 -7.23
N MET A 9 -13.57 -29.07 -6.03
CA MET A 9 -14.48 -29.06 -4.88
C MET A 9 -14.75 -27.63 -4.45
N ALA A 10 -16.01 -27.29 -4.22
CA ALA A 10 -16.38 -26.03 -3.61
C ALA A 10 -16.03 -26.03 -2.12
N VAL A 11 -15.67 -24.87 -1.58
CA VAL A 11 -15.52 -24.69 -0.12
C VAL A 11 -16.89 -24.86 0.56
N TYR A 12 -16.89 -25.54 1.69
CA TYR A 12 -17.96 -25.50 2.67
C TYR A 12 -17.38 -24.98 4.00
N ASN A 13 -17.96 -23.91 4.53
CA ASN A 13 -17.58 -23.37 5.83
C ASN A 13 -18.81 -22.96 6.65
N ASP A 14 -18.63 -22.66 7.93
CA ASP A 14 -19.69 -22.31 8.88
C ASP A 14 -20.17 -20.84 8.76
N VAL A 15 -19.48 -20.02 7.97
CA VAL A 15 -19.87 -18.62 7.72
C VAL A 15 -20.84 -18.53 6.54
N GLU A 16 -20.45 -19.07 5.37
CA GLU A 16 -21.16 -18.93 4.10
C GLU A 16 -21.82 -20.23 3.60
N GLY A 17 -21.54 -21.37 4.26
CA GLY A 17 -21.98 -22.67 3.78
C GLY A 17 -21.23 -23.08 2.50
N TRP A 18 -21.98 -23.61 1.50
CA TRP A 18 -21.40 -23.99 0.22
C TRP A 18 -21.05 -22.80 -0.66
N GLN A 19 -19.78 -22.66 -1.03
CA GLN A 19 -19.26 -21.64 -1.96
C GLN A 19 -19.26 -22.16 -3.41
N ASN A 20 -20.43 -22.44 -3.96
CA ASN A 20 -20.62 -23.09 -5.26
C ASN A 20 -21.18 -22.15 -6.35
N HIS A 21 -20.98 -20.84 -6.21
CA HIS A 21 -21.45 -19.86 -7.18
C HIS A 21 -20.75 -20.01 -8.53
N GLN A 22 -21.48 -19.74 -9.60
CA GLN A 22 -20.96 -19.72 -10.96
C GLN A 22 -19.81 -18.73 -11.10
N PHE A 23 -18.74 -19.13 -11.80
CA PHE A 23 -17.68 -18.21 -12.20
C PHE A 23 -18.14 -17.30 -13.35
N TRP A 24 -18.06 -16.00 -13.16
CA TRP A 24 -18.46 -14.97 -14.12
C TRP A 24 -17.32 -14.17 -14.72
N GLY A 25 -16.10 -14.35 -14.21
CA GLY A 25 -14.88 -13.79 -14.78
C GLY A 25 -14.16 -12.74 -13.95
N ASN A 26 -14.79 -12.15 -12.92
CA ASN A 26 -14.16 -11.15 -12.06
C ASN A 26 -13.77 -11.72 -10.67
N GLY A 27 -14.69 -12.40 -10.00
CA GLY A 27 -14.39 -13.10 -8.77
C GLY A 27 -13.82 -14.47 -9.07
N GLU A 28 -12.64 -14.80 -8.53
CA GLU A 28 -11.93 -16.00 -8.93
C GLU A 28 -12.44 -17.25 -8.22
N PHE A 29 -11.80 -17.74 -7.16
CA PHE A 29 -12.12 -19.06 -6.65
C PHE A 29 -12.13 -19.13 -5.12
N ALA A 30 -13.05 -19.93 -4.56
CA ALA A 30 -13.04 -20.36 -3.17
C ALA A 30 -12.92 -21.89 -3.15
N LEU A 31 -11.74 -22.41 -2.80
CA LEU A 31 -11.41 -23.83 -2.92
C LEU A 31 -10.81 -24.35 -1.61
N PRO A 32 -11.18 -25.57 -1.16
CA PRO A 32 -10.62 -26.18 0.03
C PRO A 32 -9.21 -26.73 -0.23
N PHE A 33 -8.42 -26.86 0.83
CA PHE A 33 -7.16 -27.57 0.77
C PHE A 33 -7.38 -29.09 0.62
N GLY A 34 -6.48 -29.72 -0.14
CA GLY A 34 -6.47 -31.16 -0.36
C GLY A 34 -5.13 -31.67 -0.87
N ASP A 35 -5.02 -32.97 -0.95
CA ASP A 35 -3.86 -33.64 -1.53
C ASP A 35 -4.16 -34.08 -2.96
N TYR A 36 -3.18 -33.93 -3.84
CA TYR A 36 -3.32 -34.23 -5.26
C TYR A 36 -2.26 -35.24 -5.71
N GLU A 37 -2.69 -36.27 -6.42
CA GLU A 37 -1.80 -37.18 -7.18
C GLU A 37 -2.20 -37.10 -8.65
N VAL A 38 -1.36 -36.51 -9.49
CA VAL A 38 -1.67 -36.24 -10.89
C VAL A 38 -0.62 -36.85 -11.80
N ASN A 39 -1.08 -37.68 -12.71
CA ASN A 39 -0.25 -38.30 -13.74
C ASN A 39 -0.55 -37.68 -15.11
N ILE A 40 0.46 -37.06 -15.72
CA ILE A 40 0.31 -36.31 -16.98
C ILE A 40 1.17 -36.95 -18.04
N THR A 41 0.53 -37.49 -19.08
CA THR A 41 1.22 -38.09 -20.23
C THR A 41 1.28 -37.10 -21.39
N VAL A 42 2.50 -36.77 -21.80
CA VAL A 42 2.79 -35.83 -22.88
C VAL A 42 3.79 -36.42 -23.85
N PRO A 43 4.01 -35.84 -25.06
CA PRO A 43 5.11 -36.24 -25.96
C PRO A 43 6.44 -36.27 -25.22
N ALA A 44 7.30 -37.26 -25.54
CA ALA A 44 8.54 -37.48 -24.81
C ALA A 44 9.57 -36.35 -24.92
N ASP A 45 9.42 -35.49 -25.92
CA ASP A 45 10.20 -34.25 -26.14
C ASP A 45 9.70 -33.04 -25.36
N HIS A 46 8.58 -33.14 -24.63
CA HIS A 46 8.09 -32.09 -23.78
C HIS A 46 8.79 -32.04 -22.42
N ILE A 47 9.03 -30.82 -21.97
CA ILE A 47 9.34 -30.50 -20.57
C ILE A 47 8.04 -30.17 -19.87
N LEU A 48 7.87 -30.64 -18.64
CA LEU A 48 6.68 -30.40 -17.82
C LEU A 48 7.07 -30.11 -16.37
N ASP A 49 6.39 -29.14 -15.78
CA ASP A 49 6.34 -28.98 -14.32
C ASP A 49 4.96 -28.43 -13.91
N GLY A 50 4.66 -28.46 -12.62
CA GLY A 50 3.36 -28.06 -12.10
C GLY A 50 3.32 -28.04 -10.58
N THR A 51 2.13 -27.88 -10.04
CA THR A 51 1.86 -27.97 -8.61
C THR A 51 2.39 -29.29 -8.03
N GLY A 52 3.09 -29.22 -6.89
CA GLY A 52 3.61 -30.40 -6.18
C GLY A 52 5.00 -30.85 -6.62
N VAL A 53 5.38 -32.00 -6.16
CA VAL A 53 6.71 -32.60 -6.32
C VAL A 53 6.69 -33.73 -7.33
N LEU A 54 7.59 -33.70 -8.31
CA LEU A 54 7.75 -34.76 -9.29
C LEU A 54 8.33 -36.02 -8.61
N GLN A 55 7.62 -37.16 -8.73
CA GLN A 55 7.91 -38.41 -8.05
C GLN A 55 8.87 -39.31 -8.86
N ASN A 56 8.84 -39.20 -10.19
CA ASN A 56 9.53 -40.13 -11.08
C ASN A 56 10.62 -39.45 -11.96
N ARG A 57 11.43 -38.53 -11.37
CA ARG A 57 12.49 -37.80 -12.10
C ARG A 57 13.41 -38.68 -12.94
N LYS A 58 13.80 -39.81 -12.41
CA LYS A 58 14.71 -40.76 -13.10
C LYS A 58 14.12 -41.32 -14.40
N GLU A 59 12.79 -41.33 -14.54
CA GLU A 59 12.10 -41.84 -15.73
C GLU A 59 11.95 -40.77 -16.81
N VAL A 60 11.83 -39.49 -16.41
CA VAL A 60 11.47 -38.40 -17.33
C VAL A 60 12.62 -37.45 -17.63
N TYR A 61 13.62 -37.28 -16.73
CA TYR A 61 14.78 -36.44 -16.97
C TYR A 61 15.86 -37.21 -17.74
N SER A 62 16.63 -36.53 -18.59
CA SER A 62 17.89 -37.06 -19.11
C SER A 62 18.95 -37.09 -18.00
N LYS A 63 20.06 -37.75 -18.27
CA LYS A 63 21.20 -37.76 -17.34
C LYS A 63 21.76 -36.37 -17.12
N GLU A 64 21.81 -35.56 -18.16
CA GLU A 64 22.29 -34.17 -18.15
C GLU A 64 21.36 -33.30 -17.33
N MET A 65 20.04 -33.39 -17.55
CA MET A 65 19.03 -32.67 -16.76
C MET A 65 19.15 -33.05 -15.27
N MET A 66 19.31 -34.33 -14.94
CA MET A 66 19.45 -34.78 -13.57
C MET A 66 20.72 -34.19 -12.91
N ALA A 67 21.86 -34.18 -13.61
CA ALA A 67 23.11 -33.61 -13.10
C ALA A 67 22.96 -32.08 -12.84
N ARG A 68 22.34 -31.36 -13.78
CA ARG A 68 22.07 -29.91 -13.65
C ARG A 68 21.08 -29.64 -12.53
N TYR A 69 20.02 -30.44 -12.37
CA TYR A 69 19.07 -30.35 -11.28
C TYR A 69 19.75 -30.51 -9.90
N GLU A 70 20.60 -31.51 -9.72
CA GLU A 70 21.34 -31.70 -8.46
C GLU A 70 22.34 -30.56 -8.19
N LYS A 71 22.86 -29.90 -9.23
CA LYS A 71 23.68 -28.70 -9.10
C LYS A 71 22.80 -27.49 -8.67
N ALA A 72 21.61 -27.32 -9.27
CA ALA A 72 20.70 -26.23 -8.97
C ALA A 72 20.24 -26.22 -7.49
N LYS A 73 20.01 -27.39 -6.91
CA LYS A 73 19.67 -27.57 -5.48
C LYS A 73 20.72 -27.01 -4.50
N LYS A 74 21.92 -26.74 -4.98
CA LYS A 74 23.05 -26.21 -4.19
C LYS A 74 23.49 -24.83 -4.64
N SER A 75 22.79 -24.23 -5.59
CA SER A 75 23.09 -22.91 -6.14
C SER A 75 22.15 -21.86 -5.54
N TYR A 76 22.63 -21.10 -4.54
CA TYR A 76 21.86 -20.10 -3.82
C TYR A 76 22.01 -18.68 -4.40
N ASP A 77 23.07 -18.45 -5.17
CA ASP A 77 23.45 -17.13 -5.64
C ASP A 77 22.99 -16.84 -7.07
N LYS A 78 22.83 -17.87 -7.89
CA LYS A 78 22.46 -17.74 -9.30
C LYS A 78 21.71 -18.96 -9.83
N PRO A 79 20.84 -18.76 -10.82
CA PRO A 79 20.16 -19.86 -11.51
C PRO A 79 21.14 -20.80 -12.22
N VAL A 80 20.73 -22.06 -12.30
CA VAL A 80 21.38 -23.10 -13.10
C VAL A 80 20.42 -23.50 -14.22
N ILE A 81 20.84 -23.40 -15.46
CA ILE A 81 20.09 -23.83 -16.63
C ILE A 81 19.97 -25.35 -16.64
N ILE A 82 18.75 -25.86 -16.59
CA ILE A 82 18.43 -27.31 -16.63
C ILE A 82 18.21 -27.76 -18.07
N VAL A 83 17.47 -26.95 -18.85
CA VAL A 83 17.29 -27.11 -20.31
C VAL A 83 17.70 -25.81 -20.98
N SER A 84 18.71 -25.88 -21.86
CA SER A 84 19.24 -24.70 -22.53
C SER A 84 18.39 -24.27 -23.72
N GLN A 85 18.63 -23.04 -24.21
CA GLN A 85 17.94 -22.53 -25.41
C GLN A 85 18.23 -23.42 -26.63
N GLU A 86 19.48 -23.89 -26.83
CA GLU A 86 19.86 -24.77 -27.93
C GLU A 86 19.12 -26.10 -27.87
N GLU A 87 18.96 -26.67 -26.67
CA GLU A 87 18.22 -27.91 -26.45
C GLU A 87 16.71 -27.69 -26.75
N ALA A 88 16.13 -26.59 -26.34
CA ALA A 88 14.75 -26.21 -26.64
C ALA A 88 14.52 -25.98 -28.15
N GLU A 89 15.44 -25.27 -28.82
CA GLU A 89 15.40 -25.07 -30.27
C GLU A 89 15.59 -26.36 -31.07
N ALA A 90 16.40 -27.29 -30.56
CA ALA A 90 16.53 -28.60 -31.17
C ALA A 90 15.22 -29.42 -31.08
N ALA A 91 14.57 -29.36 -29.91
CA ALA A 91 13.27 -30.02 -29.70
C ALA A 91 12.13 -29.42 -30.54
N GLU A 92 12.19 -28.10 -30.88
CA GLU A 92 11.23 -27.47 -31.77
C GLU A 92 11.21 -28.04 -33.21
N LYS A 93 12.34 -28.59 -33.68
CA LYS A 93 12.52 -29.02 -35.07
C LYS A 93 11.83 -30.34 -35.40
N GLY A 94 11.28 -31.03 -34.43
CA GLY A 94 10.66 -32.33 -34.61
C GLY A 94 9.55 -32.61 -33.61
N PHE A 95 8.96 -33.80 -33.74
CA PHE A 95 7.91 -34.30 -32.84
C PHE A 95 8.29 -35.74 -32.43
N SER A 96 8.15 -36.03 -31.15
CA SER A 96 8.32 -37.39 -30.66
C SER A 96 7.05 -38.20 -30.83
N ASP A 97 7.15 -39.38 -31.43
CA ASP A 97 6.06 -40.37 -31.48
C ASP A 97 5.90 -41.12 -30.16
N LYS A 98 6.86 -40.94 -29.25
CA LYS A 98 6.83 -41.56 -27.91
C LYS A 98 6.26 -40.58 -26.89
N THR A 99 5.73 -41.12 -25.81
CA THR A 99 5.24 -40.36 -24.69
C THR A 99 6.01 -40.62 -23.40
N LYS A 100 5.94 -39.69 -22.45
CA LYS A 100 6.40 -39.85 -21.07
C LYS A 100 5.28 -39.46 -20.14
N THR A 101 5.15 -40.15 -19.01
CA THR A 101 4.20 -39.82 -17.94
C THR A 101 4.95 -39.17 -16.78
N TRP A 102 4.57 -37.96 -16.44
CA TRP A 102 5.06 -37.18 -15.29
C TRP A 102 4.11 -37.41 -14.12
N LYS A 103 4.63 -37.82 -12.97
CA LYS A 103 3.84 -38.13 -11.78
C LYS A 103 4.10 -37.06 -10.71
N LEU A 104 3.13 -36.21 -10.48
CA LEU A 104 3.21 -35.13 -9.51
C LEU A 104 2.37 -35.46 -8.27
N LYS A 105 2.91 -35.14 -7.08
CA LYS A 105 2.19 -35.21 -5.81
C LYS A 105 2.29 -33.87 -5.10
N ALA A 106 1.13 -33.31 -4.73
CA ALA A 106 1.03 -32.08 -3.94
C ALA A 106 0.25 -32.37 -2.67
N GLU A 107 0.69 -31.80 -1.56
CA GLU A 107 0.06 -31.97 -0.24
C GLU A 107 -0.44 -30.61 0.25
N ASN A 108 -1.66 -30.60 0.78
CA ASN A 108 -2.27 -29.43 1.38
C ASN A 108 -2.28 -28.20 0.47
N VAL A 109 -2.77 -28.35 -0.76
CA VAL A 109 -2.93 -27.28 -1.75
C VAL A 109 -4.39 -27.09 -2.12
N ARG A 110 -4.77 -25.88 -2.52
CA ARG A 110 -6.18 -25.58 -2.86
C ARG A 110 -6.54 -25.87 -4.32
N ASP A 111 -5.56 -25.97 -5.20
CA ASP A 111 -5.77 -26.19 -6.63
C ASP A 111 -4.56 -26.88 -7.24
N PHE A 112 -4.64 -27.22 -8.53
CA PHE A 112 -3.58 -27.86 -9.29
C PHE A 112 -3.48 -27.27 -10.70
N GLY A 113 -2.29 -26.83 -11.07
CA GLY A 113 -1.96 -26.36 -12.41
C GLY A 113 -0.65 -26.99 -12.93
N PHE A 114 -0.48 -27.01 -14.23
CA PHE A 114 0.79 -27.43 -14.85
C PHE A 114 1.05 -26.72 -16.17
N ALA A 115 2.31 -26.72 -16.57
CA ALA A 115 2.75 -26.22 -17.87
C ALA A 115 3.60 -27.27 -18.58
N THR A 116 3.43 -27.36 -19.89
CA THR A 116 4.20 -28.30 -20.72
C THR A 116 4.47 -27.74 -22.10
N SER A 117 5.70 -27.90 -22.57
CA SER A 117 6.09 -27.53 -23.94
C SER A 117 7.41 -28.18 -24.30
N ARG A 118 7.62 -28.45 -25.62
CA ARG A 118 8.95 -28.79 -26.13
C ARG A 118 9.88 -27.58 -26.26
N LYS A 119 9.30 -26.36 -26.18
CA LYS A 119 10.00 -25.09 -26.37
C LYS A 119 10.56 -24.47 -25.09
N PHE A 120 10.37 -25.12 -23.94
CA PHE A 120 10.81 -24.55 -22.69
C PHE A 120 12.33 -24.61 -22.52
N ILE A 121 12.91 -23.44 -22.35
CA ILE A 121 14.12 -23.21 -21.59
C ILE A 121 13.70 -23.34 -20.13
N TRP A 122 14.54 -23.93 -19.30
CA TRP A 122 14.20 -24.16 -17.91
C TRP A 122 15.43 -23.91 -17.04
N ASP A 123 15.31 -23.03 -16.07
CA ASP A 123 16.34 -22.78 -15.08
C ASP A 123 15.79 -22.80 -13.65
N MET A 124 16.68 -22.97 -12.67
CA MET A 124 16.34 -23.14 -11.27
C MET A 124 17.43 -22.58 -10.36
N GLN A 125 17.01 -22.07 -9.20
CA GLN A 125 17.90 -21.62 -8.13
C GLN A 125 17.36 -22.09 -6.78
N ALA A 126 18.24 -22.51 -5.87
CA ALA A 126 17.88 -22.80 -4.48
C ALA A 126 17.69 -21.48 -3.69
N VAL A 127 16.71 -21.45 -2.81
CA VAL A 127 16.44 -20.37 -1.88
C VAL A 127 16.41 -20.93 -0.46
N LYS A 128 17.23 -20.39 0.44
CA LYS A 128 17.22 -20.80 1.86
C LYS A 128 16.15 -20.04 2.60
N LEU A 129 15.17 -20.74 3.18
CA LEU A 129 14.12 -20.18 4.04
C LEU A 129 14.07 -20.96 5.35
N GLY A 130 14.51 -20.34 6.42
CA GLY A 130 14.65 -21.04 7.70
C GLY A 130 15.52 -22.29 7.58
N ASN A 131 14.95 -23.44 7.91
CA ASN A 131 15.64 -24.74 7.89
C ASN A 131 15.43 -25.55 6.60
N ARG A 132 14.79 -24.99 5.57
CA ARG A 132 14.49 -25.68 4.31
C ARG A 132 15.07 -24.97 3.10
N ASP A 133 15.24 -25.74 2.03
CA ASP A 133 15.57 -25.24 0.72
C ASP A 133 14.32 -25.29 -0.17
N VAL A 134 14.02 -24.17 -0.82
CA VAL A 134 12.92 -24.01 -1.77
C VAL A 134 13.51 -23.76 -3.15
N MET A 135 12.90 -24.31 -4.20
CA MET A 135 13.38 -24.09 -5.56
C MET A 135 12.61 -22.95 -6.23
N ALA A 136 13.31 -21.88 -6.58
CA ALA A 136 12.84 -20.86 -7.51
C ALA A 136 13.07 -21.37 -8.93
N VAL A 137 12.02 -21.34 -9.77
CA VAL A 137 12.02 -21.99 -11.09
C VAL A 137 11.45 -21.05 -12.14
N SER A 138 12.03 -21.05 -13.34
CA SER A 138 11.45 -20.37 -14.51
C SER A 138 11.39 -21.29 -15.72
N MET A 139 10.28 -21.21 -16.46
CA MET A 139 10.05 -21.96 -17.69
C MET A 139 9.55 -21.02 -18.78
N TYR A 140 10.31 -20.85 -19.84
CA TYR A 140 10.03 -19.86 -20.87
C TYR A 140 10.56 -20.30 -22.24
N PRO A 141 9.94 -19.84 -23.35
CA PRO A 141 10.46 -20.09 -24.69
C PRO A 141 11.57 -19.08 -25.02
N LYS A 142 12.34 -19.37 -26.08
CA LYS A 142 13.42 -18.48 -26.56
C LYS A 142 12.97 -17.03 -26.83
N GLU A 143 11.71 -16.81 -27.15
CA GLU A 143 11.15 -15.49 -27.34
C GLU A 143 11.06 -14.67 -26.04
N GLY A 144 11.31 -15.28 -24.89
CA GLY A 144 11.48 -14.60 -23.61
C GLY A 144 12.88 -14.04 -23.38
N ASN A 145 13.89 -14.59 -24.08
CA ASN A 145 15.29 -14.21 -23.91
C ASN A 145 15.65 -12.90 -24.64
N PRO A 146 16.61 -12.12 -24.11
CA PRO A 146 17.43 -12.41 -22.92
C PRO A 146 16.75 -12.04 -21.57
N LEU A 147 15.60 -11.37 -21.58
CA LEU A 147 14.95 -10.78 -20.41
C LEU A 147 14.60 -11.81 -19.32
N TRP A 148 14.08 -12.99 -19.73
CA TRP A 148 13.65 -14.02 -18.79
C TRP A 148 14.82 -14.72 -18.10
N GLU A 149 15.86 -15.04 -18.84
CA GLU A 149 17.07 -15.65 -18.29
C GLU A 149 17.76 -14.72 -17.28
N GLU A 150 17.74 -13.42 -17.56
CA GLU A 150 18.39 -12.43 -16.71
C GLU A 150 17.64 -12.16 -15.40
N TYR A 151 16.29 -12.09 -15.43
CA TYR A 151 15.52 -11.56 -14.28
C TYR A 151 14.49 -12.53 -13.69
N SER A 152 13.92 -13.48 -14.45
CA SER A 152 12.74 -14.22 -13.99
C SER A 152 13.01 -15.00 -12.71
N THR A 153 13.99 -15.89 -12.69
CA THR A 153 14.29 -16.72 -11.50
C THR A 153 14.83 -15.88 -10.33
N LYS A 154 15.54 -14.77 -10.62
CA LYS A 154 15.93 -13.81 -9.59
C LYS A 154 14.70 -13.20 -8.90
N ALA A 155 13.70 -12.80 -9.69
CA ALA A 155 12.45 -12.23 -9.16
C ALA A 155 11.69 -13.27 -8.33
N VAL A 156 11.56 -14.52 -8.79
CA VAL A 156 10.98 -15.62 -8.01
C VAL A 156 11.71 -15.82 -6.68
N ALA A 157 13.04 -15.94 -6.73
CA ALA A 157 13.86 -16.16 -5.53
C ALA A 157 13.77 -15.00 -4.54
N HIS A 158 13.73 -13.76 -5.06
CA HIS A 158 13.55 -12.56 -4.23
C HIS A 158 12.19 -12.52 -3.57
N THR A 159 11.11 -12.75 -4.32
CA THR A 159 9.75 -12.77 -3.80
C THR A 159 9.58 -13.76 -2.65
N LEU A 160 10.09 -14.98 -2.83
CA LEU A 160 10.08 -16.00 -1.78
C LEU A 160 10.77 -15.53 -0.50
N LYS A 161 11.90 -14.81 -0.60
CA LYS A 161 12.62 -14.25 0.55
C LYS A 161 11.86 -13.09 1.18
N SER A 162 11.43 -12.12 0.37
CA SER A 162 10.74 -10.91 0.82
C SER A 162 9.44 -11.25 1.53
N TYR A 163 8.53 -11.96 0.88
CA TYR A 163 7.25 -12.34 1.50
C TYR A 163 7.44 -13.22 2.73
N SER A 164 8.41 -14.15 2.73
CA SER A 164 8.69 -14.97 3.91
C SER A 164 9.16 -14.12 5.09
N SER A 165 9.92 -13.06 4.88
CA SER A 165 10.41 -12.19 5.95
C SER A 165 9.28 -11.39 6.62
N HIS A 166 8.29 -10.98 5.84
CA HIS A 166 7.15 -10.18 6.29
C HIS A 166 5.96 -11.01 6.80
N THR A 167 5.90 -12.30 6.44
CA THR A 167 4.78 -13.18 6.78
C THR A 167 5.25 -14.43 7.53
N PHE A 168 5.43 -15.53 6.84
CA PHE A 168 5.91 -16.83 7.33
C PHE A 168 6.83 -17.50 6.30
N ASP A 169 7.74 -18.35 6.74
CA ASP A 169 8.57 -19.12 5.82
C ASP A 169 7.71 -19.91 4.83
N TYR A 170 7.95 -19.71 3.53
CA TYR A 170 7.21 -20.38 2.46
C TYR A 170 7.21 -21.91 2.64
N PRO A 171 6.05 -22.56 2.79
CA PRO A 171 5.99 -23.96 3.20
C PRO A 171 6.14 -24.95 2.05
N TYR A 172 5.91 -24.53 0.80
CA TYR A 172 5.97 -25.42 -0.35
C TYR A 172 7.40 -25.59 -0.88
N PRO A 173 7.70 -26.70 -1.61
CA PRO A 173 9.07 -27.02 -2.02
C PRO A 173 9.59 -26.18 -3.18
N LYS A 174 8.74 -25.48 -3.90
CA LYS A 174 9.11 -24.68 -5.08
C LYS A 174 8.09 -23.58 -5.37
N ALA A 175 8.49 -22.63 -6.22
CA ALA A 175 7.61 -21.72 -6.94
C ALA A 175 8.10 -21.58 -8.39
N ILE A 176 7.18 -21.66 -9.34
CA ILE A 176 7.48 -21.72 -10.78
C ILE A 176 6.86 -20.52 -11.47
N SER A 177 7.68 -19.72 -12.16
CA SER A 177 7.24 -18.68 -13.09
C SER A 177 7.26 -19.24 -14.52
N VAL A 178 6.08 -19.28 -15.16
CA VAL A 178 5.94 -19.77 -16.55
C VAL A 178 5.61 -18.60 -17.47
N HIS A 179 6.33 -18.49 -18.58
CA HIS A 179 6.04 -17.47 -19.57
C HIS A 179 4.69 -17.69 -20.25
N ALA A 180 3.80 -16.70 -20.13
CA ALA A 180 2.57 -16.56 -20.92
C ALA A 180 2.64 -15.29 -21.76
N LYS A 181 1.92 -15.26 -22.89
CA LYS A 181 2.04 -14.14 -23.83
C LYS A 181 1.46 -12.82 -23.30
N ARG A 182 0.36 -12.87 -22.53
CA ARG A 182 -0.41 -11.68 -22.15
C ARG A 182 -1.08 -11.76 -20.78
N GLN A 183 -0.93 -12.86 -20.05
CA GLN A 183 -1.65 -13.12 -18.81
C GLN A 183 -0.69 -13.14 -17.62
N GLY A 184 -1.11 -12.52 -16.51
CA GLY A 184 -0.73 -12.92 -15.17
C GLY A 184 -1.81 -13.87 -14.64
N MET A 185 -1.42 -14.91 -13.90
CA MET A 185 -2.35 -15.86 -13.26
C MET A 185 -1.62 -16.75 -12.28
N GLU A 186 -2.10 -16.81 -11.09
CA GLU A 186 -1.56 -17.58 -9.99
C GLU A 186 -2.20 -18.96 -9.85
N TYR A 187 -1.40 -19.89 -9.34
CA TYR A 187 -1.81 -21.22 -8.88
C TYR A 187 -0.83 -21.69 -7.79
N PRO A 188 -1.20 -22.66 -6.94
CA PRO A 188 -0.25 -23.16 -5.94
C PRO A 188 1.06 -23.65 -6.58
N MET A 189 2.17 -23.07 -6.18
CA MET A 189 3.53 -23.38 -6.65
C MET A 189 3.83 -23.08 -8.13
N ILE A 190 2.88 -22.62 -8.92
CA ILE A 190 3.08 -22.30 -10.34
C ILE A 190 2.21 -21.11 -10.73
N CYS A 191 2.80 -20.18 -11.45
CA CYS A 191 2.10 -19.01 -11.98
C CYS A 191 2.50 -18.73 -13.43
N TRP A 192 1.69 -17.96 -14.12
CA TRP A 192 1.95 -17.54 -15.49
C TRP A 192 2.15 -16.05 -15.57
N ASN A 193 3.23 -15.63 -16.24
CA ASN A 193 3.68 -14.26 -16.27
C ASN A 193 3.91 -13.78 -17.71
N TYR A 194 3.64 -12.54 -17.97
CA TYR A 194 3.94 -11.92 -19.26
C TYR A 194 5.25 -11.10 -19.20
N GLY A 195 5.74 -10.72 -20.35
CA GLY A 195 6.94 -9.92 -20.54
C GLY A 195 7.78 -10.52 -21.66
N ARG A 196 7.78 -9.86 -22.81
CA ARG A 196 8.47 -10.39 -23.98
C ARG A 196 9.30 -9.28 -24.63
N PRO A 197 10.59 -9.53 -24.87
CA PRO A 197 11.43 -8.65 -25.67
C PRO A 197 10.93 -8.51 -27.12
N ASN A 198 11.44 -7.54 -27.82
CA ASN A 198 11.32 -7.44 -29.27
C ASN A 198 12.00 -8.63 -29.96
N LYS A 199 11.74 -8.82 -31.26
CA LYS A 199 12.32 -9.95 -32.03
C LYS A 199 13.86 -9.91 -32.10
N ASP A 200 14.45 -8.73 -31.98
CA ASP A 200 15.91 -8.52 -31.93
C ASP A 200 16.53 -8.68 -30.55
N GLY A 201 15.72 -9.06 -29.55
CA GLY A 201 16.14 -9.22 -28.15
C GLY A 201 16.17 -7.93 -27.33
N SER A 202 15.94 -6.78 -27.95
CA SER A 202 15.86 -5.51 -27.22
C SER A 202 14.55 -5.38 -26.41
N TYR A 203 14.58 -4.62 -25.32
CA TYR A 203 13.41 -4.33 -24.50
C TYR A 203 13.51 -2.97 -23.83
N SER A 204 12.37 -2.36 -23.56
CA SER A 204 12.29 -1.11 -22.82
C SER A 204 12.30 -1.36 -21.31
N ASP A 205 12.63 -0.33 -20.53
CA ASP A 205 12.50 -0.38 -19.07
C ASP A 205 11.06 -0.71 -18.65
N ARG A 206 10.06 -0.20 -19.36
CA ARG A 206 8.65 -0.55 -19.11
C ARG A 206 8.40 -2.06 -19.24
N THR A 207 8.97 -2.72 -20.25
CA THR A 207 8.84 -4.17 -20.46
C THR A 207 9.52 -4.93 -19.35
N LYS A 208 10.76 -4.52 -18.97
CA LYS A 208 11.53 -5.11 -17.90
C LYS A 208 10.83 -4.97 -16.55
N TYR A 209 10.45 -3.75 -16.19
CA TYR A 209 9.75 -3.50 -14.91
C TYR A 209 8.40 -4.21 -14.85
N GLY A 210 7.66 -4.22 -15.96
CA GLY A 210 6.38 -4.92 -16.04
C GLY A 210 6.52 -6.43 -15.83
N MET A 211 7.56 -7.06 -16.40
CA MET A 211 7.82 -8.48 -16.19
C MET A 211 8.24 -8.79 -14.73
N ILE A 212 9.18 -8.03 -14.17
CA ILE A 212 9.62 -8.24 -12.78
C ILE A 212 8.44 -8.04 -11.83
N SER A 213 7.65 -6.99 -12.05
CA SER A 213 6.48 -6.63 -11.25
C SER A 213 5.41 -7.73 -11.27
N VAL A 214 5.06 -8.28 -12.45
CA VAL A 214 4.07 -9.35 -12.53
C VAL A 214 4.60 -10.66 -11.93
N ILE A 215 5.89 -10.98 -12.07
CA ILE A 215 6.45 -12.16 -11.43
C ILE A 215 6.41 -12.05 -9.90
N ILE A 216 6.72 -10.88 -9.34
CA ILE A 216 6.62 -10.63 -7.89
C ILE A 216 5.18 -10.81 -7.43
N HIS A 217 4.21 -10.28 -8.16
CA HIS A 217 2.79 -10.38 -7.88
C HIS A 217 2.30 -11.84 -7.93
N GLU A 218 2.44 -12.51 -9.05
CA GLU A 218 1.91 -13.87 -9.22
C GLU A 218 2.60 -14.92 -8.32
N VAL A 219 3.89 -14.74 -8.01
CA VAL A 219 4.57 -15.57 -7.01
C VAL A 219 4.11 -15.24 -5.60
N GLY A 220 3.84 -13.96 -5.34
CA GLY A 220 3.29 -13.46 -4.07
C GLY A 220 1.97 -14.10 -3.69
N HIS A 221 1.09 -14.30 -4.65
CA HIS A 221 -0.18 -14.99 -4.46
C HIS A 221 -0.07 -16.40 -3.84
N ASN A 222 1.08 -17.04 -3.87
CA ASN A 222 1.28 -18.25 -3.08
C ASN A 222 1.05 -18.02 -1.57
N PHE A 223 1.24 -16.80 -1.06
CA PHE A 223 0.98 -16.44 0.33
C PHE A 223 -0.47 -16.01 0.52
N PHE A 224 -0.99 -15.17 -0.35
CA PHE A 224 -2.36 -14.65 -0.40
C PHE A 224 -2.87 -14.76 -1.85
N PRO A 225 -3.83 -15.61 -2.21
CA PRO A 225 -4.69 -16.40 -1.33
C PRO A 225 -4.32 -17.88 -1.25
N MET A 226 -3.24 -18.38 -1.88
CA MET A 226 -2.99 -19.82 -1.99
C MET A 226 -2.74 -20.51 -0.64
N ILE A 227 -2.22 -19.81 0.37
CA ILE A 227 -1.93 -20.34 1.70
C ILE A 227 -2.83 -19.70 2.76
N VAL A 228 -2.96 -18.38 2.81
CA VAL A 228 -3.99 -17.68 3.58
C VAL A 228 -5.19 -17.55 2.66
N ASN A 229 -6.07 -18.55 2.71
CA ASN A 229 -7.03 -18.83 1.65
C ASN A 229 -8.38 -18.12 1.89
N SER A 230 -8.44 -16.84 1.57
CA SER A 230 -9.68 -16.05 1.59
C SER A 230 -10.63 -16.45 0.45
N ASP A 231 -11.91 -16.07 0.58
CA ASP A 231 -12.92 -16.27 -0.44
C ASP A 231 -12.86 -15.13 -1.48
N GLU A 232 -12.19 -15.38 -2.59
CA GLU A 232 -12.03 -14.43 -3.69
C GLU A 232 -13.35 -14.14 -4.41
N ARG A 233 -14.34 -15.06 -4.32
CA ARG A 233 -15.66 -14.87 -4.88
C ARG A 233 -16.44 -13.75 -4.19
N GLN A 234 -16.13 -13.49 -2.92
CA GLN A 234 -16.78 -12.47 -2.11
C GLN A 234 -15.90 -11.22 -1.99
N TRP A 235 -14.60 -11.40 -1.76
CA TRP A 235 -13.68 -10.33 -1.37
C TRP A 235 -12.37 -10.36 -2.17
N GLY A 236 -12.42 -9.87 -3.42
CA GLY A 236 -11.25 -9.81 -4.29
C GLY A 236 -10.08 -9.02 -3.72
N TRP A 237 -10.31 -8.08 -2.80
CA TRP A 237 -9.25 -7.32 -2.16
C TRP A 237 -8.38 -8.15 -1.20
N MET A 238 -8.90 -9.24 -0.63
CA MET A 238 -8.12 -10.13 0.25
C MET A 238 -7.16 -11.03 -0.52
N ASP A 239 -7.40 -11.17 -1.80
CA ASP A 239 -6.54 -11.76 -2.80
C ASP A 239 -5.60 -10.68 -3.34
N GLU A 240 -6.08 -9.87 -4.23
CA GLU A 240 -5.33 -8.90 -5.03
C GLU A 240 -4.77 -7.73 -4.22
N GLY A 241 -5.55 -7.26 -3.25
CA GLY A 241 -5.17 -6.10 -2.45
C GLY A 241 -4.07 -6.41 -1.43
N LEU A 242 -4.16 -7.55 -0.74
CA LEU A 242 -3.11 -8.00 0.19
C LEU A 242 -1.83 -8.31 -0.57
N ASP A 243 -1.95 -8.98 -1.72
CA ASP A 243 -0.78 -9.29 -2.55
C ASP A 243 -0.16 -8.03 -3.15
N THR A 244 -0.95 -7.11 -3.70
CA THR A 244 -0.44 -5.83 -4.23
C THR A 244 0.27 -5.00 -3.15
N PHE A 245 -0.24 -4.99 -1.91
CA PHE A 245 0.45 -4.34 -0.79
C PHE A 245 1.83 -4.97 -0.54
N MET A 246 1.90 -6.29 -0.46
CA MET A 246 3.16 -7.02 -0.29
C MET A 246 4.10 -6.85 -1.48
N GLN A 247 3.54 -6.82 -2.70
CA GLN A 247 4.29 -6.54 -3.92
C GLN A 247 4.99 -5.19 -3.86
N TYR A 248 4.36 -4.14 -3.31
CA TYR A 248 5.00 -2.83 -3.16
C TYR A 248 6.28 -2.90 -2.31
N MET A 249 6.25 -3.65 -1.22
CA MET A 249 7.43 -3.86 -0.38
C MET A 249 8.50 -4.69 -1.10
N ALA A 250 8.10 -5.80 -1.71
CA ALA A 250 9.03 -6.68 -2.43
C ALA A 250 9.68 -5.99 -3.64
N GLU A 251 8.96 -5.13 -4.37
CA GLU A 251 9.52 -4.31 -5.45
C GLU A 251 10.55 -3.30 -4.93
N GLN A 252 10.29 -2.68 -3.78
CA GLN A 252 11.25 -1.77 -3.15
C GLN A 252 12.54 -2.51 -2.75
N GLU A 253 12.41 -3.64 -2.08
CA GLU A 253 13.53 -4.48 -1.66
C GLU A 253 14.29 -5.06 -2.87
N PHE A 254 13.57 -5.41 -3.95
CA PHE A 254 14.20 -5.84 -5.20
C PHE A 254 15.04 -4.72 -5.83
N GLY A 255 14.52 -3.50 -5.84
CA GLY A 255 15.24 -2.33 -6.33
C GLY A 255 16.48 -1.98 -5.50
N GLU A 256 16.45 -2.22 -4.18
CA GLU A 256 17.61 -2.07 -3.30
C GLU A 256 18.67 -3.14 -3.56
N ALA A 257 18.23 -4.39 -3.78
CA ALA A 257 19.13 -5.50 -4.09
C ALA A 257 19.70 -5.45 -5.52
N TYR A 258 18.93 -4.92 -6.48
CA TYR A 258 19.24 -4.87 -7.92
C TYR A 258 18.90 -3.49 -8.50
N PRO A 259 19.63 -2.43 -8.12
CA PRO A 259 19.31 -1.05 -8.52
C PRO A 259 19.39 -0.81 -10.04
N GLU A 260 20.13 -1.64 -10.76
CA GLU A 260 20.17 -1.61 -12.22
C GLU A 260 18.87 -2.11 -12.87
N ALA A 261 18.09 -2.91 -12.16
CA ALA A 261 16.83 -3.45 -12.64
C ALA A 261 15.66 -2.50 -12.34
N ILE A 262 15.47 -2.13 -11.06
CA ILE A 262 14.41 -1.22 -10.59
C ILE A 262 15.02 -0.20 -9.63
N ALA A 263 14.84 1.10 -9.93
CA ALA A 263 15.23 2.15 -8.99
C ALA A 263 14.25 2.21 -7.81
N PRO A 264 14.70 2.11 -6.56
CA PRO A 264 13.86 2.16 -5.37
C PRO A 264 13.21 3.54 -5.18
N ASN A 265 12.04 3.58 -4.54
CA ASN A 265 11.39 4.82 -4.14
C ASN A 265 11.81 5.17 -2.71
N ALA A 266 12.37 6.35 -2.51
CA ALA A 266 12.87 6.78 -1.20
C ALA A 266 11.77 7.05 -0.16
N LYS A 267 10.52 7.32 -0.60
CA LYS A 267 9.42 7.73 0.28
C LYS A 267 8.48 6.58 0.66
N TYR A 268 8.10 5.75 -0.32
CA TYR A 268 7.16 4.63 -0.15
C TYR A 268 7.78 3.33 -0.64
N PRO A 269 7.28 2.16 -0.20
CA PRO A 269 7.84 0.86 -0.55
C PRO A 269 7.99 0.64 -2.06
N SER A 270 7.04 1.14 -2.86
CA SER A 270 7.17 1.16 -4.32
C SER A 270 6.60 2.42 -4.92
N ARG A 271 6.89 2.66 -6.20
CA ARG A 271 6.33 3.80 -6.94
C ARG A 271 4.80 3.75 -7.04
N ARG A 272 4.19 2.57 -6.97
CA ARG A 272 2.74 2.37 -7.01
C ARG A 272 2.09 2.56 -5.64
N GLY A 273 2.84 2.39 -4.56
CA GLY A 273 2.37 2.58 -3.19
C GLY A 273 2.21 4.03 -2.74
N ASP A 274 2.60 5.02 -3.55
CA ASP A 274 2.42 6.45 -3.26
C ASP A 274 0.93 6.78 -3.16
N PRO A 275 0.44 7.32 -2.02
CA PRO A 275 -0.96 7.69 -1.82
C PRO A 275 -1.54 8.58 -2.91
N ALA A 276 -0.76 9.49 -3.48
CA ALA A 276 -1.20 10.35 -4.57
C ALA A 276 -1.65 9.59 -5.83
N LYS A 277 -1.20 8.34 -6.00
CA LYS A 277 -1.56 7.53 -7.18
C LYS A 277 -2.99 7.01 -7.17
N ILE A 278 -3.63 6.89 -5.99
CA ILE A 278 -5.04 6.49 -5.90
C ILE A 278 -6.01 7.67 -6.03
N VAL A 279 -5.51 8.90 -5.87
CA VAL A 279 -6.34 10.12 -5.93
C VAL A 279 -7.17 10.23 -7.20
N PRO A 280 -6.66 9.96 -8.43
CA PRO A 280 -7.50 10.02 -9.64
C PRO A 280 -8.70 9.07 -9.62
N TYR A 281 -8.59 7.91 -8.97
CA TYR A 281 -9.71 7.00 -8.77
C TYR A 281 -10.68 7.54 -7.72
N MET A 282 -10.18 7.95 -6.55
CA MET A 282 -11.01 8.40 -5.43
C MET A 282 -11.74 9.72 -5.73
N SER A 283 -11.17 10.60 -6.55
CA SER A 283 -11.77 11.87 -6.99
C SER A 283 -12.64 11.73 -8.26
N GLY A 284 -12.73 10.53 -8.84
CA GLY A 284 -13.48 10.27 -10.06
C GLY A 284 -15.00 10.29 -9.88
N ASP A 285 -15.71 9.83 -10.89
CA ASP A 285 -17.18 9.74 -10.86
C ASP A 285 -17.63 8.74 -9.78
N GLN A 286 -18.19 9.28 -8.69
CA GLN A 286 -18.64 8.51 -7.53
C GLN A 286 -19.70 7.44 -7.87
N SER A 287 -20.44 7.60 -8.98
CA SER A 287 -21.43 6.62 -9.43
C SER A 287 -20.80 5.31 -9.94
N THR A 288 -19.50 5.33 -10.26
CA THR A 288 -18.72 4.18 -10.76
C THR A 288 -17.78 3.59 -9.72
N ILE A 289 -17.71 4.17 -8.53
CA ILE A 289 -16.87 3.73 -7.42
C ILE A 289 -17.71 2.83 -6.48
N ALA A 290 -17.14 1.70 -6.10
CA ALA A 290 -17.74 0.79 -5.13
C ALA A 290 -16.86 0.69 -3.86
N PRO A 291 -17.44 0.38 -2.68
CA PRO A 291 -16.65 0.01 -1.51
C PRO A 291 -15.68 -1.15 -1.80
N ILE A 292 -14.53 -1.18 -1.15
CA ILE A 292 -13.56 -2.30 -1.27
C ILE A 292 -14.23 -3.65 -0.91
N MET A 293 -15.14 -3.64 0.06
CA MET A 293 -15.88 -4.82 0.54
C MET A 293 -16.91 -5.37 -0.47
N SER A 294 -17.10 -4.71 -1.61
CA SER A 294 -18.06 -5.16 -2.62
C SER A 294 -17.61 -6.44 -3.29
N ASN A 295 -18.58 -7.29 -3.61
CA ASN A 295 -18.34 -8.49 -4.41
C ASN A 295 -17.77 -8.09 -5.79
N PRO A 296 -16.66 -8.72 -6.23
CA PRO A 296 -15.95 -8.34 -7.46
C PRO A 296 -16.82 -8.38 -8.73
N GLU A 297 -17.84 -9.24 -8.78
CA GLU A 297 -18.76 -9.32 -9.91
C GLU A 297 -19.63 -8.05 -10.09
N ASN A 298 -19.77 -7.24 -9.03
CA ASN A 298 -20.58 -6.03 -9.02
C ASN A 298 -19.74 -4.74 -9.11
N VAL A 299 -18.42 -4.86 -9.29
CA VAL A 299 -17.51 -3.72 -9.32
C VAL A 299 -17.20 -3.29 -10.75
N PHE A 300 -17.50 -2.04 -11.09
CA PHE A 300 -17.23 -1.50 -12.43
C PHE A 300 -15.74 -1.28 -12.69
N GLN A 301 -15.01 -0.72 -11.71
CA GLN A 301 -13.57 -0.44 -11.79
C GLN A 301 -12.78 -1.43 -10.93
N LEU A 302 -12.71 -2.71 -11.34
CA LEU A 302 -12.12 -3.79 -10.55
C LEU A 302 -10.65 -3.53 -10.18
N GLY A 303 -9.83 -3.09 -11.11
CA GLY A 303 -8.41 -2.84 -10.85
C GLY A 303 -8.15 -1.87 -9.68
N PRO A 304 -8.65 -0.62 -9.73
CA PRO A 304 -8.53 0.28 -8.59
C PRO A 304 -9.19 -0.25 -7.31
N ASN A 305 -10.33 -0.93 -7.40
CA ASN A 305 -11.09 -1.40 -6.24
C ASN A 305 -10.44 -2.58 -5.51
N ALA A 306 -10.06 -3.63 -6.24
CA ALA A 306 -9.51 -4.84 -5.65
C ALA A 306 -8.00 -4.77 -5.38
N TYR A 307 -7.24 -4.03 -6.19
CA TYR A 307 -5.78 -3.91 -6.14
C TYR A 307 -5.33 -2.59 -5.50
N GLY A 308 -5.60 -1.47 -6.18
CA GLY A 308 -4.98 -0.17 -5.88
C GLY A 308 -5.42 0.44 -4.56
N LYS A 309 -6.72 0.60 -4.34
CA LYS A 309 -7.26 1.26 -3.14
C LYS A 309 -6.93 0.48 -1.85
N PRO A 310 -7.15 -0.85 -1.76
CA PRO A 310 -6.80 -1.60 -0.56
C PRO A 310 -5.29 -1.62 -0.29
N ALA A 311 -4.45 -1.81 -1.31
CA ALA A 311 -3.01 -1.78 -1.13
C ALA A 311 -2.50 -0.40 -0.67
N THR A 312 -3.05 0.69 -1.22
CA THR A 312 -2.74 2.05 -0.77
C THR A 312 -3.23 2.29 0.64
N ALA A 313 -4.44 1.84 0.99
CA ALA A 313 -4.95 1.92 2.36
C ALA A 313 -4.01 1.21 3.35
N LEU A 314 -3.59 -0.02 3.07
CA LEU A 314 -2.65 -0.74 3.93
C LEU A 314 -1.29 -0.06 4.03
N ASN A 315 -0.81 0.53 2.94
CA ASN A 315 0.44 1.30 2.95
C ASN A 315 0.34 2.56 3.80
N ILE A 316 -0.75 3.32 3.68
CA ILE A 316 -1.03 4.49 4.54
C ILE A 316 -1.15 4.06 6.01
N LEU A 317 -1.85 2.96 6.27
CA LEU A 317 -1.99 2.41 7.63
C LEU A 317 -0.62 2.09 8.23
N ARG A 318 0.27 1.47 7.45
CA ARG A 318 1.63 1.11 7.85
C ARG A 318 2.55 2.32 8.05
N GLU A 319 2.56 3.26 7.09
CA GLU A 319 3.55 4.34 7.05
C GLU A 319 3.11 5.58 7.87
N THR A 320 1.81 5.87 7.90
CA THR A 320 1.28 7.15 8.39
C THR A 320 0.48 7.00 9.69
N VAL A 321 -0.26 5.90 9.87
CA VAL A 321 -1.19 5.76 11.00
C VAL A 321 -0.57 4.95 12.14
N MET A 322 -0.12 3.72 11.89
CA MET A 322 0.38 2.80 12.92
C MET A 322 1.90 2.90 13.13
N GLY A 323 2.65 3.20 12.07
CA GLY A 323 4.09 3.00 12.01
C GLY A 323 4.47 1.54 11.65
N ARG A 324 5.63 1.40 11.00
CA ARG A 324 6.09 0.13 10.42
C ARG A 324 6.19 -1.01 11.42
N GLU A 325 6.79 -0.77 12.56
CA GLU A 325 7.05 -1.82 13.56
C GLU A 325 5.76 -2.48 14.05
N LEU A 326 4.76 -1.67 14.41
CA LEU A 326 3.51 -2.15 14.96
C LEU A 326 2.62 -2.81 13.88
N PHE A 327 2.55 -2.19 12.70
CA PHE A 327 1.83 -2.77 11.56
C PHE A 327 2.43 -4.11 11.14
N ASP A 328 3.74 -4.18 10.96
CA ASP A 328 4.44 -5.39 10.50
C ASP A 328 4.28 -6.54 11.49
N HIS A 329 4.29 -6.25 12.81
CA HIS A 329 3.98 -7.23 13.85
C HIS A 329 2.55 -7.77 13.70
N ALA A 330 1.57 -6.89 13.54
CA ALA A 330 0.17 -7.27 13.41
C ALA A 330 -0.11 -8.06 12.11
N PHE A 331 0.44 -7.62 11.00
CA PHE A 331 0.31 -8.28 9.70
C PHE A 331 0.96 -9.67 9.68
N LYS A 332 2.14 -9.79 10.29
CA LYS A 332 2.81 -11.07 10.46
C LYS A 332 2.01 -12.02 11.37
N THR A 333 1.38 -11.49 12.42
CA THR A 333 0.49 -12.25 13.30
C THR A 333 -0.73 -12.75 12.54
N TYR A 334 -1.37 -11.91 11.70
CA TYR A 334 -2.46 -12.32 10.81
C TYR A 334 -2.03 -13.47 9.90
N SER A 335 -0.92 -13.31 9.19
CA SER A 335 -0.40 -14.30 8.24
C SER A 335 -0.14 -15.66 8.91
N HIS A 336 0.45 -15.67 10.11
CA HIS A 336 0.69 -16.90 10.88
C HIS A 336 -0.59 -17.53 11.43
N ARG A 337 -1.55 -16.74 11.93
CA ARG A 337 -2.81 -17.20 12.52
C ARG A 337 -3.70 -17.88 11.47
N TRP A 338 -3.70 -17.32 10.26
CA TRP A 338 -4.61 -17.73 9.19
C TRP A 338 -3.97 -18.62 8.11
N LYS A 339 -2.71 -18.94 8.23
CA LYS A 339 -2.02 -19.88 7.33
C LYS A 339 -2.76 -21.22 7.26
N PHE A 340 -3.08 -21.67 6.04
CA PHE A 340 -3.88 -22.86 5.72
C PHE A 340 -5.31 -22.84 6.28
N LYS A 341 -5.90 -21.65 6.37
CA LYS A 341 -7.27 -21.44 6.79
C LYS A 341 -7.97 -20.50 5.81
N HIS A 342 -9.27 -20.25 6.06
CA HIS A 342 -10.15 -19.43 5.23
C HIS A 342 -10.62 -18.19 6.00
N PRO A 343 -9.81 -17.13 6.13
CA PRO A 343 -10.21 -15.92 6.85
C PRO A 343 -11.24 -15.11 6.08
N THR A 344 -12.09 -14.41 6.84
CA THR A 344 -12.96 -13.34 6.35
C THR A 344 -12.27 -11.98 6.53
N PRO A 345 -12.80 -10.88 5.95
CA PRO A 345 -12.33 -9.53 6.24
C PRO A 345 -12.31 -9.19 7.73
N GLU A 346 -13.34 -9.60 8.46
CA GLU A 346 -13.45 -9.38 9.90
C GLU A 346 -12.34 -10.08 10.68
N ASP A 347 -11.88 -11.23 10.23
CA ASP A 347 -10.74 -11.93 10.81
C ASP A 347 -9.42 -11.17 10.60
N PHE A 348 -9.28 -10.53 9.45
CA PHE A 348 -8.16 -9.64 9.17
C PHE A 348 -8.22 -8.42 10.09
N PHE A 349 -9.32 -7.68 10.10
CA PHE A 349 -9.48 -6.45 10.89
C PHE A 349 -9.27 -6.72 12.37
N ARG A 350 -9.97 -7.72 12.92
CA ARG A 350 -9.82 -8.13 14.32
C ARG A 350 -8.38 -8.53 14.66
N THR A 351 -7.72 -9.29 13.78
CA THR A 351 -6.34 -9.71 14.06
C THR A 351 -5.38 -8.53 14.07
N MET A 352 -5.55 -7.57 13.16
CA MET A 352 -4.74 -6.35 13.13
C MET A 352 -4.91 -5.54 14.42
N GLU A 353 -6.13 -5.39 14.93
CA GLU A 353 -6.43 -4.68 16.17
C GLU A 353 -5.96 -5.44 17.41
N ASP A 354 -6.24 -6.74 17.52
CA ASP A 354 -5.81 -7.58 18.65
C ASP A 354 -4.29 -7.58 18.82
N ALA A 355 -3.56 -7.70 17.71
CA ALA A 355 -2.11 -7.77 17.73
C ALA A 355 -1.43 -6.43 18.00
N SER A 356 -2.03 -5.33 17.56
CA SER A 356 -1.50 -3.97 17.72
C SER A 356 -2.00 -3.25 18.97
N ALA A 357 -3.13 -3.70 19.54
CA ALA A 357 -3.88 -3.00 20.59
C ALA A 357 -4.33 -1.57 20.15
N VAL A 358 -4.54 -1.33 18.87
CA VAL A 358 -5.00 -0.06 18.29
C VAL A 358 -6.43 -0.21 17.82
N ASP A 359 -7.30 0.74 18.18
CA ASP A 359 -8.67 0.86 17.67
C ASP A 359 -8.61 1.40 16.22
N LEU A 360 -8.94 0.56 15.24
CA LEU A 360 -8.92 0.88 13.81
C LEU A 360 -10.32 0.82 13.17
N ASP A 361 -11.39 0.68 13.96
CA ASP A 361 -12.78 0.62 13.44
C ASP A 361 -13.10 1.79 12.50
N TRP A 362 -12.63 3.00 12.85
CA TRP A 362 -12.79 4.20 12.04
C TRP A 362 -12.09 4.07 10.67
N TYR A 363 -10.93 3.41 10.64
CA TYR A 363 -10.11 3.21 9.44
C TYR A 363 -10.77 2.19 8.50
N TRP A 364 -11.12 1.03 9.04
CA TRP A 364 -11.79 -0.03 8.30
C TRP A 364 -13.10 0.45 7.71
N ARG A 365 -13.95 1.11 8.53
CA ARG A 365 -15.20 1.67 8.06
C ARG A 365 -15.01 2.62 6.89
N GLY A 366 -14.13 3.60 6.99
CA GLY A 366 -13.92 4.62 5.97
C GLY A 366 -13.31 4.05 4.69
N TRP A 367 -12.19 3.36 4.80
CA TRP A 367 -11.48 2.86 3.63
C TRP A 367 -12.17 1.68 2.94
N PHE A 368 -12.72 0.72 3.69
CA PHE A 368 -13.18 -0.55 3.14
C PHE A 368 -14.69 -0.63 2.92
N TYR A 369 -15.50 -0.06 3.83
CA TYR A 369 -16.96 -0.20 3.79
C TYR A 369 -17.68 0.95 3.09
N THR A 370 -17.02 2.08 2.84
CA THR A 370 -17.63 3.23 2.16
C THR A 370 -16.87 3.64 0.90
N THR A 371 -17.44 4.58 0.16
CA THR A 371 -16.77 5.28 -0.95
C THR A 371 -16.27 6.66 -0.55
N ASP A 372 -16.25 6.95 0.75
CA ASP A 372 -15.71 8.20 1.28
C ASP A 372 -14.25 8.39 0.86
N TYR A 373 -13.83 9.63 0.83
CA TYR A 373 -12.49 10.02 0.42
C TYR A 373 -11.86 10.97 1.41
N VAL A 374 -10.56 11.13 1.35
CA VAL A 374 -9.82 12.09 2.16
C VAL A 374 -9.90 13.46 1.48
N ASP A 375 -10.33 14.46 2.22
CA ASP A 375 -10.32 15.86 1.83
C ASP A 375 -10.29 16.68 3.11
N MET A 376 -9.13 17.21 3.47
CA MET A 376 -8.93 17.98 4.70
C MET A 376 -8.54 19.41 4.34
N ALA A 377 -9.26 20.39 4.88
CA ALA A 377 -9.07 21.78 4.52
C ALA A 377 -8.86 22.69 5.71
N VAL A 378 -8.13 23.79 5.50
CA VAL A 378 -8.11 24.94 6.41
C VAL A 378 -9.34 25.80 6.11
N LYS A 379 -10.36 25.75 6.99
CA LYS A 379 -11.63 26.44 6.79
C LYS A 379 -11.58 27.89 7.20
N ASP A 380 -11.08 28.15 8.42
CA ASP A 380 -11.09 29.48 9.04
C ASP A 380 -9.93 29.65 10.03
N ILE A 381 -9.46 30.88 10.18
CA ILE A 381 -8.45 31.25 11.18
C ILE A 381 -8.87 32.55 11.85
N LYS A 382 -8.97 32.50 13.17
CA LYS A 382 -9.19 33.69 13.98
C LYS A 382 -7.97 33.94 14.87
N LYS A 383 -7.48 35.16 14.87
CA LYS A 383 -6.36 35.58 15.70
C LYS A 383 -6.89 36.30 16.94
N TYR A 384 -6.39 35.93 18.09
CA TYR A 384 -6.75 36.54 19.37
C TYR A 384 -5.52 37.13 20.02
N TYR A 385 -5.77 38.16 20.84
CA TYR A 385 -4.75 38.72 21.72
C TYR A 385 -5.33 38.90 23.15
N VAL A 386 -4.45 38.91 24.14
CA VAL A 386 -4.79 39.11 25.54
C VAL A 386 -4.41 40.54 25.93
N SER A 387 -5.34 41.26 26.53
CA SER A 387 -5.12 42.62 27.01
C SER A 387 -5.81 42.86 28.33
N ASP A 388 -5.16 43.61 29.19
CA ASP A 388 -5.72 44.22 30.40
C ASP A 388 -6.41 45.56 30.12
N GLN A 389 -6.25 46.05 28.88
CA GLN A 389 -6.93 47.28 28.42
C GLN A 389 -8.15 46.90 27.58
N PRO A 390 -9.32 47.53 27.87
CA PRO A 390 -10.51 47.27 27.07
C PRO A 390 -10.36 47.82 25.66
N ASN A 391 -10.79 47.03 24.65
CA ASN A 391 -10.83 47.49 23.27
C ASN A 391 -11.99 48.45 23.04
N LYS A 392 -12.11 49.05 21.86
CA LYS A 392 -13.12 50.07 21.52
C LYS A 392 -14.55 49.59 21.78
N LYS A 393 -14.91 48.35 21.45
CA LYS A 393 -16.25 47.78 21.70
C LYS A 393 -16.51 47.61 23.20
N MET A 394 -15.51 47.13 23.95
CA MET A 394 -15.61 46.96 25.38
C MET A 394 -15.71 48.32 26.11
N LYS A 395 -14.94 49.34 25.69
CA LYS A 395 -15.06 50.71 26.22
C LYS A 395 -16.46 51.26 26.04
N ALA A 396 -17.03 51.09 24.85
CA ALA A 396 -18.42 51.51 24.58
C ALA A 396 -19.42 50.78 25.48
N TYR A 397 -19.28 49.45 25.63
CA TYR A 397 -20.14 48.65 26.51
C TYR A 397 -20.02 49.02 27.99
N LEU A 398 -18.80 49.29 28.46
CA LEU A 398 -18.57 49.74 29.84
C LEU A 398 -19.16 51.14 30.09
N ALA A 399 -18.96 52.07 29.17
CA ALA A 399 -19.50 53.44 29.23
C ALA A 399 -21.02 53.42 29.26
N GLU A 400 -21.68 52.60 28.44
CA GLU A 400 -23.13 52.43 28.43
C GLU A 400 -23.69 51.94 29.79
N ARG A 401 -22.91 51.14 30.52
CA ARG A 401 -23.30 50.53 31.81
C ARG A 401 -22.72 51.21 33.04
N GLY A 402 -21.95 52.27 32.86
CA GLY A 402 -21.31 53.02 33.97
C GLY A 402 -20.29 52.20 34.76
N ILE A 403 -19.64 51.21 34.11
CA ILE A 403 -18.62 50.37 34.74
C ILE A 403 -17.24 51.01 34.53
N PRO A 404 -16.47 51.24 35.61
CA PRO A 404 -15.10 51.80 35.47
C PRO A 404 -14.15 50.86 34.76
N GLU A 405 -13.34 51.36 33.83
CA GLU A 405 -12.32 50.60 33.11
C GLU A 405 -11.23 50.00 34.01
N SER A 406 -10.98 50.59 35.18
CA SER A 406 -9.91 50.26 36.11
C SER A 406 -10.08 48.91 36.85
N ASN A 407 -11.24 48.25 36.72
CA ASN A 407 -11.59 47.04 37.47
C ASN A 407 -11.74 45.79 36.60
N LEU A 408 -11.24 45.83 35.37
CA LEU A 408 -11.36 44.68 34.49
C LEU A 408 -10.18 43.70 34.65
N PRO A 409 -10.45 42.40 34.72
CA PRO A 409 -9.41 41.41 34.56
C PRO A 409 -8.89 41.41 33.12
N PRO A 410 -7.71 40.83 32.87
CA PRO A 410 -7.24 40.55 31.51
C PRO A 410 -8.30 39.82 30.69
N MET A 411 -8.60 40.32 29.52
CA MET A 411 -9.63 39.79 28.62
C MET A 411 -9.01 39.34 27.30
N VAL A 412 -9.61 38.32 26.70
CA VAL A 412 -9.25 37.83 25.37
C VAL A 412 -10.08 38.56 24.32
N TYR A 413 -9.45 39.20 23.38
CA TYR A 413 -10.08 39.93 22.28
C TYR A 413 -9.80 39.26 20.96
N LEU A 414 -10.81 39.15 20.10
CA LEU A 414 -10.66 38.74 18.70
C LEU A 414 -10.07 39.90 17.89
N GLU A 415 -9.03 39.63 17.16
CA GLU A 415 -8.51 40.55 16.16
C GLU A 415 -9.35 40.46 14.89
N GLU A 416 -10.00 41.55 14.51
CA GLU A 416 -10.82 41.59 13.30
C GLU A 416 -9.91 41.83 12.09
N TYR A 417 -10.10 41.04 11.05
CA TYR A 417 -9.48 41.23 9.75
C TYR A 417 -10.46 41.94 8.83
N ASP A 418 -9.95 42.81 7.94
CA ASP A 418 -10.74 43.31 6.83
C ASP A 418 -11.01 42.25 5.78
N ASP A 419 -11.84 42.53 4.77
CA ASP A 419 -12.22 41.59 3.71
C ASP A 419 -11.03 41.09 2.88
N ALA A 420 -9.86 41.73 2.98
CA ALA A 420 -8.61 41.32 2.34
C ALA A 420 -7.69 40.49 3.26
N GLY A 421 -8.12 40.19 4.49
CA GLY A 421 -7.31 39.43 5.47
C GLY A 421 -6.23 40.26 6.17
N MET A 422 -6.29 41.58 6.08
CA MET A 422 -5.38 42.49 6.76
C MET A 422 -5.89 42.89 8.16
N VAL A 423 -4.96 42.96 9.11
CA VAL A 423 -5.25 43.43 10.45
C VAL A 423 -5.58 44.92 10.40
N SER A 424 -6.69 45.31 11.02
CA SER A 424 -7.07 46.73 11.15
C SER A 424 -5.89 47.55 11.72
N PRO A 425 -5.52 48.68 11.10
CA PRO A 425 -4.42 49.52 11.60
C PRO A 425 -4.63 49.98 13.04
N GLU A 426 -5.87 50.14 13.49
CA GLU A 426 -6.21 50.51 14.86
C GLU A 426 -5.89 49.39 15.86
N LEU A 427 -6.04 48.11 15.46
CA LEU A 427 -5.73 46.97 16.28
C LEU A 427 -4.22 46.73 16.40
N LYS A 428 -3.44 46.97 15.34
CA LYS A 428 -1.98 46.89 15.38
C LYS A 428 -1.35 47.77 16.46
N ASN A 429 -1.91 48.95 16.63
CA ASN A 429 -1.39 49.94 17.60
C ASN A 429 -1.84 49.64 19.04
N ASN A 430 -2.80 48.74 19.25
CA ASN A 430 -3.37 48.41 20.55
C ASN A 430 -3.03 46.98 21.04
N LEU A 431 -2.19 46.26 20.34
CA LEU A 431 -1.70 44.96 20.80
C LEU A 431 -0.83 45.14 22.06
N PRO A 432 -1.07 44.39 23.15
CA PRO A 432 -0.27 44.51 24.35
C PRO A 432 1.17 44.07 24.10
N SER A 433 2.10 44.91 24.49
CA SER A 433 3.54 44.59 24.38
C SER A 433 4.05 43.72 25.52
N GLU A 434 3.22 43.50 26.55
CA GLU A 434 3.63 42.78 27.76
C GLU A 434 2.55 41.79 28.24
N THR A 435 2.99 40.72 28.95
CA THR A 435 2.11 39.78 29.63
C THR A 435 1.24 40.45 30.65
N SER A 436 -0.02 39.96 30.82
CA SER A 436 -0.93 40.51 31.80
C SER A 436 -0.34 40.47 33.22
N LYS A 437 -0.67 41.51 34.01
CA LYS A 437 -0.23 41.60 35.41
C LYS A 437 -0.62 40.38 36.24
N THR A 438 -1.83 39.83 36.03
CA THR A 438 -2.34 38.63 36.75
C THR A 438 -1.54 37.36 36.40
N LEU A 439 -1.11 37.21 35.15
CA LEU A 439 -0.28 36.07 34.78
C LEU A 439 1.12 36.19 35.39
N LYS A 440 1.69 37.38 35.43
CA LYS A 440 2.98 37.65 36.12
C LYS A 440 2.90 37.34 37.61
N GLU A 441 1.82 37.79 38.29
CA GLU A 441 1.56 37.51 39.70
C GLU A 441 1.42 36.00 39.94
N PHE A 442 0.61 35.31 39.12
CA PHE A 442 0.48 33.83 39.19
C PHE A 442 1.81 33.11 39.04
N MET A 443 2.64 33.53 38.07
CA MET A 443 3.95 32.93 37.85
C MET A 443 4.89 33.17 39.06
N MET A 444 4.88 34.35 39.65
CA MET A 444 5.68 34.68 40.82
C MET A 444 5.27 33.85 42.07
N ASP A 445 3.98 33.61 42.22
CA ASP A 445 3.42 32.92 43.39
C ASP A 445 3.49 31.38 43.27
N ASN A 446 3.50 30.83 42.06
CA ASN A 446 3.32 29.39 41.82
C ASN A 446 4.46 28.70 41.07
N MET A 447 5.48 29.45 40.63
CA MET A 447 6.55 28.91 39.78
C MET A 447 7.94 29.28 40.34
N THR A 448 8.89 28.39 40.17
CA THR A 448 10.30 28.67 40.43
C THR A 448 10.91 29.63 39.42
N ALA A 449 12.00 30.29 39.76
CA ALA A 449 12.73 31.16 38.83
C ALA A 449 13.21 30.41 37.57
N ALA A 450 13.56 29.13 37.69
CA ALA A 450 13.97 28.29 36.56
C ALA A 450 12.79 27.93 35.65
N GLU A 451 11.65 27.60 36.22
CA GLU A 451 10.40 27.34 35.46
C GLU A 451 9.94 28.61 34.78
N THR A 452 9.95 29.75 35.46
CA THR A 452 9.59 31.07 34.89
C THR A 452 10.52 31.45 33.73
N ALA A 453 11.82 31.22 33.88
CA ALA A 453 12.81 31.49 32.83
C ALA A 453 12.68 30.54 31.61
N ALA A 454 12.14 29.34 31.82
CA ALA A 454 11.91 28.37 30.76
C ALA A 454 10.64 28.66 29.94
N ILE A 455 9.70 29.44 30.49
CA ILE A 455 8.47 29.80 29.81
C ILE A 455 8.72 30.95 28.84
N LYS A 456 8.60 30.64 27.55
CA LYS A 456 8.46 31.66 26.52
C LYS A 456 6.99 32.06 26.46
N GLU A 457 6.67 33.25 26.95
CA GLU A 457 5.30 33.76 26.94
C GLU A 457 4.74 33.79 25.50
N PRO A 458 3.60 33.12 25.24
CA PRO A 458 2.96 33.23 23.93
C PRO A 458 2.43 34.65 23.74
N LYS A 459 2.72 35.24 22.56
CA LYS A 459 2.24 36.57 22.17
C LYS A 459 1.02 36.51 21.25
N TYR A 460 0.84 35.39 20.59
CA TYR A 460 -0.19 35.18 19.56
C TYR A 460 -0.99 33.94 19.90
N PHE A 461 -2.30 34.03 19.70
CA PHE A 461 -3.24 32.93 19.84
C PHE A 461 -4.09 32.86 18.58
N TYR A 462 -4.28 31.64 18.09
CA TYR A 462 -5.09 31.40 16.89
C TYR A 462 -6.08 30.30 17.16
N GLU A 463 -7.36 30.53 16.80
CA GLU A 463 -8.33 29.47 16.65
C GLU A 463 -8.35 29.08 15.18
N VAL A 464 -7.86 27.88 14.87
CA VAL A 464 -7.83 27.35 13.51
C VAL A 464 -8.91 26.30 13.39
N THR A 465 -9.80 26.48 12.43
CA THR A 465 -10.87 25.54 12.11
C THR A 465 -10.48 24.74 10.88
N TYR A 466 -10.42 23.43 11.06
CA TYR A 466 -10.22 22.46 9.99
C TYR A 466 -11.52 21.76 9.67
N ASN A 467 -11.74 21.40 8.41
CA ASN A 467 -12.87 20.60 8.00
C ASN A 467 -12.45 19.41 7.15
N SER A 468 -13.31 18.38 7.12
CA SER A 468 -13.13 17.15 6.35
C SER A 468 -14.41 16.89 5.54
N PRO A 469 -14.58 17.55 4.38
CA PRO A 469 -15.77 17.39 3.54
C PRO A 469 -15.87 15.99 2.93
N GLY A 470 -14.76 15.29 2.73
CA GLY A 470 -14.70 13.95 2.11
C GLY A 470 -15.26 12.81 2.96
N GLY A 471 -15.41 13.03 4.28
CA GLY A 471 -16.04 12.07 5.19
C GLY A 471 -15.13 10.96 5.71
N LEU A 472 -13.97 10.71 5.12
CA LEU A 472 -13.00 9.72 5.58
C LEU A 472 -12.03 10.37 6.58
N PRO A 473 -12.16 10.08 7.90
CA PRO A 473 -11.28 10.66 8.89
C PRO A 473 -9.85 10.14 8.74
N MET A 474 -8.89 11.04 8.89
CA MET A 474 -7.45 10.71 8.87
C MET A 474 -6.73 11.51 9.96
N PRO A 475 -5.50 11.12 10.37
CA PRO A 475 -4.65 12.00 11.16
C PRO A 475 -4.49 13.35 10.45
N LEU A 476 -4.66 14.45 11.19
CA LEU A 476 -4.45 15.78 10.65
C LEU A 476 -2.98 16.16 10.79
N ILE A 477 -2.23 16.08 9.70
CA ILE A 477 -0.79 16.38 9.63
C ILE A 477 -0.66 17.84 9.21
N VAL A 478 -0.09 18.69 10.07
CA VAL A 478 -0.01 20.13 9.83
C VAL A 478 1.40 20.65 9.99
N GLU A 479 1.83 21.44 9.02
CA GLU A 479 3.02 22.27 9.11
C GLU A 479 2.62 23.73 9.34
N TYR A 480 3.13 24.32 10.43
CA TYR A 480 2.97 25.73 10.78
C TYR A 480 4.24 26.47 10.49
N THR A 481 4.15 27.55 9.72
CA THR A 481 5.28 28.47 9.42
C THR A 481 5.09 29.80 10.15
N TYR A 482 6.12 30.27 10.84
CA TYR A 482 6.07 31.49 11.64
C TYR A 482 6.93 32.62 11.05
N ALA A 483 6.65 33.87 11.50
CA ALA A 483 7.32 35.07 11.01
C ALA A 483 8.83 35.13 11.27
N ASP A 484 9.32 34.41 12.27
CA ASP A 484 10.75 34.25 12.57
C ASP A 484 11.44 33.20 11.70
N GLY A 485 10.72 32.60 10.75
CA GLY A 485 11.21 31.55 9.87
C GLY A 485 11.20 30.14 10.48
N SER A 486 10.77 30.00 11.74
CA SER A 486 10.62 28.69 12.34
C SER A 486 9.44 27.91 11.73
N VAL A 487 9.58 26.57 11.67
CA VAL A 487 8.56 25.64 11.18
C VAL A 487 8.27 24.61 12.27
N LYS A 488 7.00 24.35 12.51
CA LYS A 488 6.54 23.34 13.46
C LYS A 488 5.61 22.34 12.78
N ASN A 489 6.00 21.06 12.78
CA ASN A 489 5.16 19.98 12.30
C ASN A 489 4.41 19.35 13.48
N VAL A 490 3.11 19.15 13.32
CA VAL A 490 2.24 18.53 14.31
C VAL A 490 1.33 17.53 13.62
N THR A 491 1.25 16.32 14.17
CA THR A 491 0.26 15.33 13.76
C THR A 491 -0.76 15.19 14.86
N TYR A 492 -2.01 15.56 14.56
CA TYR A 492 -3.13 15.35 15.45
C TYR A 492 -3.75 13.98 15.15
N PRO A 493 -4.05 13.19 16.18
CA PRO A 493 -4.57 11.85 15.97
C PRO A 493 -6.01 11.87 15.42
N PRO A 494 -6.46 10.81 14.74
CA PRO A 494 -7.79 10.78 14.09
C PRO A 494 -8.96 10.92 15.07
N GLU A 495 -8.75 10.69 16.36
CA GLU A 495 -9.74 10.86 17.42
C GLU A 495 -10.26 12.29 17.56
N ILE A 496 -9.53 13.27 17.02
CA ILE A 496 -10.03 14.67 16.97
C ILE A 496 -11.38 14.77 16.25
N TRP A 497 -11.66 13.86 15.31
CA TRP A 497 -12.89 13.81 14.53
C TRP A 497 -14.06 13.09 15.24
N ARG A 498 -13.85 12.47 16.42
CA ARG A 498 -14.89 11.69 17.12
C ARG A 498 -16.16 12.46 17.46
N LYS A 499 -16.05 13.73 17.84
CA LYS A 499 -17.21 14.54 18.22
C LYS A 499 -17.92 15.15 17.02
N ASN A 500 -17.16 15.46 15.99
CA ASN A 500 -17.66 16.02 14.74
C ASN A 500 -16.72 15.56 13.60
N SER A 501 -17.22 14.66 12.76
CA SER A 501 -16.45 14.11 11.63
C SER A 501 -16.19 15.11 10.51
N LYS A 502 -16.84 16.26 10.54
CA LYS A 502 -16.76 17.26 9.47
C LYS A 502 -15.94 18.48 9.82
N GLU A 503 -15.80 18.80 11.10
CA GLU A 503 -15.16 20.05 11.52
C GLU A 503 -14.56 19.95 12.93
N VAL A 504 -13.37 20.50 13.09
CA VAL A 504 -12.70 20.63 14.39
C VAL A 504 -11.98 21.96 14.48
N SER A 505 -12.08 22.63 15.63
CA SER A 505 -11.33 23.86 15.92
C SER A 505 -10.26 23.59 16.98
N MET A 506 -9.08 24.15 16.76
CA MET A 506 -7.93 24.02 17.67
C MET A 506 -7.35 25.38 18.00
N VAL A 507 -6.94 25.56 19.26
CA VAL A 507 -6.26 26.78 19.70
C VAL A 507 -4.74 26.55 19.65
N ILE A 508 -4.06 27.43 18.95
CA ILE A 508 -2.60 27.44 18.82
C ILE A 508 -2.08 28.69 19.51
N SER A 509 -1.08 28.53 20.35
CA SER A 509 -0.34 29.65 20.94
C SER A 509 1.10 29.67 20.42
N SER A 510 1.64 30.88 20.19
CA SER A 510 2.99 31.05 19.66
C SER A 510 3.63 32.36 20.16
N THR A 511 4.97 32.35 20.25
CA THR A 511 5.80 33.53 20.52
C THR A 511 6.07 34.35 19.26
N SER A 512 5.89 33.77 18.07
CA SER A 512 6.03 34.41 16.76
C SER A 512 4.71 34.35 16.00
N GLU A 513 4.46 35.33 15.16
CA GLU A 513 3.22 35.40 14.37
C GLU A 513 3.16 34.25 13.36
N LEU A 514 1.99 33.59 13.25
CA LEU A 514 1.73 32.56 12.26
C LEU A 514 1.64 33.19 10.85
N LYS A 515 2.39 32.66 9.91
CA LYS A 515 2.44 33.13 8.52
C LYS A 515 1.90 32.11 7.52
N GLY A 516 1.88 30.86 7.89
CA GLY A 516 1.36 29.82 7.01
C GLY A 516 0.95 28.56 7.74
N ILE A 517 -0.04 27.89 7.17
CA ILE A 517 -0.45 26.54 7.49
C ILE A 517 -0.42 25.72 6.21
N GLN A 518 0.10 24.52 6.28
CA GLN A 518 0.01 23.52 5.22
C GLN A 518 -0.44 22.18 5.81
N ILE A 519 -1.58 21.68 5.36
CA ILE A 519 -2.04 20.31 5.67
C ILE A 519 -1.33 19.34 4.73
N ASP A 520 -0.96 18.20 5.26
CA ASP A 520 -0.33 17.07 4.58
C ASP A 520 0.78 17.48 3.58
N PRO A 521 1.84 18.17 4.04
CA PRO A 521 2.86 18.74 3.17
C PRO A 521 3.62 17.69 2.34
N LYS A 522 3.56 16.42 2.73
CA LYS A 522 4.23 15.31 2.06
C LYS A 522 3.29 14.38 1.29
N MET A 523 2.00 14.71 1.23
CA MET A 523 0.95 13.90 0.57
C MET A 523 0.89 12.46 1.09
N GLU A 524 0.76 12.29 2.41
CA GLU A 524 0.79 10.99 3.09
C GLU A 524 -0.60 10.39 3.33
N THR A 525 -1.69 11.12 3.03
CA THR A 525 -3.07 10.75 3.37
C THR A 525 -3.98 10.45 2.18
N ALA A 526 -3.52 10.61 0.94
CA ALA A 526 -4.31 10.53 -0.29
C ALA A 526 -5.42 11.59 -0.38
N ASP A 527 -5.17 12.80 0.10
CA ASP A 527 -6.08 13.93 0.00
C ASP A 527 -6.35 14.27 -1.47
N ILE A 528 -7.64 14.35 -1.83
CA ILE A 528 -8.06 14.53 -3.23
C ILE A 528 -8.07 15.99 -3.68
N ASP A 529 -8.10 16.96 -2.75
CA ASP A 529 -8.08 18.39 -3.05
C ASP A 529 -7.01 19.14 -2.25
N THR A 530 -5.80 19.16 -2.76
CA THR A 530 -4.68 19.87 -2.12
C THR A 530 -4.78 21.41 -2.23
N THR A 531 -5.77 21.96 -2.94
CA THR A 531 -5.94 23.40 -3.14
C THR A 531 -6.50 24.12 -1.92
N ASN A 532 -7.18 23.37 -1.06
CA ASN A 532 -7.77 23.85 0.17
C ASN A 532 -6.93 23.58 1.44
N ASN A 533 -5.74 22.92 1.26
CA ASN A 533 -4.86 22.48 2.34
C ASN A 533 -3.95 23.58 2.90
N SER A 534 -4.01 24.79 2.40
CA SER A 534 -3.09 25.85 2.81
C SER A 534 -3.78 27.12 3.26
N TRP A 535 -3.13 27.80 4.20
CA TRP A 535 -3.43 29.18 4.55
C TRP A 535 -2.12 30.00 4.64
N PRO A 536 -2.05 31.20 4.04
CA PRO A 536 -3.02 31.75 3.08
C PRO A 536 -3.25 30.82 1.89
N LYS A 537 -4.43 30.87 1.28
CA LYS A 537 -4.70 30.09 0.07
C LYS A 537 -3.65 30.42 -0.97
N LYS A 538 -3.00 29.38 -1.51
CA LYS A 538 -2.08 29.55 -2.63
C LYS A 538 -2.88 29.92 -3.87
N GLU A 539 -2.45 30.97 -4.59
CA GLU A 539 -3.02 31.24 -5.91
C GLU A 539 -2.79 30.03 -6.79
N GLN A 540 -3.86 29.48 -7.35
CA GLN A 540 -3.72 28.42 -8.34
C GLN A 540 -3.16 29.03 -9.62
N GLU A 541 -2.07 28.47 -10.11
CA GLU A 541 -1.69 28.65 -11.49
C GLU A 541 -2.84 28.20 -12.37
N SER A 542 -3.34 29.08 -13.21
CA SER A 542 -4.40 28.72 -14.16
C SER A 542 -3.91 27.61 -15.09
N ASP A 543 -4.80 26.82 -15.67
CA ASP A 543 -4.43 25.82 -16.69
C ASP A 543 -3.70 26.44 -17.87
N PHE A 544 -3.90 27.74 -18.10
CA PHE A 544 -3.19 28.54 -19.08
C PHE A 544 -1.72 28.82 -18.66
N ASP A 545 -1.45 29.03 -17.38
CA ASP A 545 -0.08 29.24 -16.87
C ASP A 545 0.70 27.92 -16.90
N LYS A 546 0.09 26.80 -16.50
CA LYS A 546 0.66 25.44 -16.62
C LYS A 546 0.98 25.08 -18.08
N MET A 547 0.10 25.43 -19.01
CA MET A 547 0.33 25.24 -20.45
C MET A 547 1.48 26.09 -20.96
N LYS A 548 1.63 27.32 -20.46
CA LYS A 548 2.74 28.23 -20.80
C LYS A 548 4.09 27.74 -20.29
N GLU A 549 4.13 27.13 -19.11
CA GLU A 549 5.36 26.52 -18.57
C GLU A 549 5.74 25.25 -19.32
N GLY A 550 4.75 24.40 -19.68
CA GLY A 550 4.97 23.22 -20.52
C GLY A 550 5.57 23.54 -21.90
N ILE A 551 5.23 24.69 -22.49
CA ILE A 551 5.79 25.15 -23.79
C ILE A 551 7.20 25.71 -23.65
N LYS A 552 7.63 26.15 -22.46
CA LYS A 552 8.99 26.66 -22.21
C LYS A 552 10.02 25.57 -21.86
N GLY A 553 9.55 24.33 -21.64
CA GLY A 553 10.37 23.18 -21.28
C GLY A 553 10.63 22.16 -22.39
N GLU A 554 10.21 22.44 -23.65
CA GLU A 554 10.57 21.66 -24.83
C GLU A 554 11.77 22.25 -25.58
#